data_1b047f54f09c48748f716be69137f3ef
#
_entry.id   1b047f54f09c48748f716be69137f3ef
#
_cell.length_a   1.000
_cell.length_b   1.000
_cell.length_c   1.000
_cell.angle_alpha   90.00
_cell.angle_beta   90.00
_cell.angle_gamma   90.00
#
_symmetry.space_group_name_H-M   'P 1'
#
loop_
_entity.id
_entity.type
_entity.pdbx_description
1 polymer ?
#
loop_
_entity_poly.entity_id
_entity_poly.type
_entity_poly.pdbx_seq_one_letter_code
_entity_poly.pdbx_strand_id
1 'polypeptide(L)'
;QGAMGWYMVQSGLVDDPRVSQFRLTAHLGLAFVIFAAMFWVALSLLYPQRGQRTDPATLAARRWADALAGVVFFMVLTGGLVAGIRAGFAYNTFPLMNGHLVPPEILLLEPWWKNFFYNMATVQFDHRAVAWLLAFALPILWWKVARIDAAPARARWGAHLLLAMLAVQIALGILTLVHVVPL
;
A
#
# COMPACT_ATOMS: atom_id res chain seq x y z
N GLN A 1 2.03 -19.33 5.69
CA GLN A 1 2.60 -18.67 4.51
C GLN A 1 3.12 -19.68 3.48
N GLY A 2 3.77 -20.78 3.90
CA GLY A 2 4.21 -21.83 2.99
C GLY A 2 3.06 -22.49 2.23
N ALA A 3 2.00 -22.91 2.92
CA ALA A 3 0.80 -23.48 2.29
C ALA A 3 0.13 -22.52 1.31
N MET A 4 0.07 -21.22 1.65
CA MET A 4 -0.48 -20.19 0.76
C MET A 4 0.40 -19.97 -0.47
N GLY A 5 1.73 -20.03 -0.33
CA GLY A 5 2.68 -19.97 -1.45
C GLY A 5 2.53 -21.17 -2.38
N TRP A 6 2.42 -22.37 -1.83
CA TRP A 6 2.13 -23.57 -2.62
C TRP A 6 0.81 -23.44 -3.38
N TYR A 7 -0.27 -23.01 -2.71
CA TYR A 7 -1.57 -22.78 -3.36
C TYR A 7 -1.51 -21.73 -4.47
N MET A 8 -0.68 -20.69 -4.27
CA MET A 8 -0.44 -19.67 -5.28
C MET A 8 0.17 -20.25 -6.55
N VAL A 9 1.23 -21.06 -6.40
CA VAL A 9 1.96 -21.68 -7.53
C VAL A 9 1.09 -22.68 -8.27
N GLN A 10 0.25 -23.46 -7.59
CA GLN A 10 -0.69 -24.40 -8.20
C GLN A 10 -1.69 -23.78 -9.20
N SER A 11 -1.81 -22.44 -9.23
CA SER A 11 -2.77 -21.76 -10.10
C SER A 11 -2.30 -21.56 -11.54
N GLY A 12 -1.02 -21.77 -11.88
CA GLY A 12 -0.49 -21.30 -13.14
C GLY A 12 0.58 -22.14 -13.83
N LEU A 13 0.91 -23.33 -13.32
CA LEU A 13 2.07 -24.07 -13.84
C LEU A 13 1.79 -25.11 -14.93
N VAL A 14 0.53 -25.40 -15.26
CA VAL A 14 0.20 -26.46 -16.23
C VAL A 14 -0.05 -25.87 -17.61
N ASP A 15 -0.93 -24.88 -17.75
CA ASP A 15 -1.35 -24.35 -19.04
C ASP A 15 -1.00 -22.85 -19.23
N ASP A 16 -0.92 -22.07 -18.16
CA ASP A 16 -0.52 -20.66 -18.16
C ASP A 16 0.52 -20.42 -17.05
N PRO A 17 1.75 -19.97 -17.36
CA PRO A 17 2.79 -19.69 -16.37
C PRO A 17 2.43 -18.50 -15.45
N ARG A 18 1.26 -17.89 -15.61
CA ARG A 18 0.82 -16.76 -14.81
C ARG A 18 0.15 -17.21 -13.52
N VAL A 19 0.58 -16.62 -12.42
CA VAL A 19 -0.09 -16.79 -11.13
C VAL A 19 -1.36 -15.93 -11.11
N SER A 20 -2.46 -16.50 -10.59
CA SER A 20 -3.70 -15.73 -10.37
C SER A 20 -3.45 -14.49 -9.52
N GLN A 21 -3.89 -13.31 -9.99
CA GLN A 21 -3.77 -12.04 -9.26
C GLN A 21 -4.37 -12.11 -7.85
N PHE A 22 -5.45 -12.85 -7.66
CA PHE A 22 -6.08 -13.01 -6.34
C PHE A 22 -5.22 -13.82 -5.39
N ARG A 23 -4.63 -14.93 -5.86
CA ARG A 23 -3.76 -15.77 -5.03
C ARG A 23 -2.46 -15.06 -4.70
N LEU A 24 -1.88 -14.32 -5.65
CA LEU A 24 -0.72 -13.47 -5.44
C LEU A 24 -1.01 -12.38 -4.39
N THR A 25 -2.12 -11.66 -4.54
CA THR A 25 -2.53 -10.60 -3.60
C THR A 25 -2.80 -11.16 -2.22
N ALA A 26 -3.47 -12.32 -2.11
CA ALA A 26 -3.74 -12.97 -0.83
C ALA A 26 -2.45 -13.44 -0.15
N HIS A 27 -1.51 -14.02 -0.90
CA HIS A 27 -0.20 -14.43 -0.37
C HIS A 27 0.60 -13.22 0.15
N LEU A 28 0.65 -12.15 -0.62
CA LEU A 28 1.30 -10.89 -0.25
C LEU A 28 0.63 -10.26 0.99
N GLY A 29 -0.71 -10.18 1.00
CA GLY A 29 -1.46 -9.65 2.13
C GLY A 29 -1.22 -10.44 3.42
N LEU A 30 -1.23 -11.78 3.34
CA LEU A 30 -0.94 -12.63 4.48
C LEU A 30 0.50 -12.42 5.00
N ALA A 31 1.48 -12.24 4.11
CA ALA A 31 2.86 -11.93 4.49
C ALA A 31 2.93 -10.62 5.30
N PHE A 32 2.25 -9.58 4.86
CA PHE A 32 2.20 -8.30 5.57
C PHE A 32 1.46 -8.39 6.90
N VAL A 33 0.39 -9.17 7.01
CA VAL A 33 -0.31 -9.41 8.28
C VAL A 33 0.61 -10.10 9.27
N ILE A 34 1.33 -11.15 8.84
CA ILE A 34 2.29 -11.87 9.69
C ILE A 34 3.42 -10.92 10.13
N PHE A 35 3.99 -10.16 9.19
CA PHE A 35 5.02 -9.17 9.50
C PHE A 35 4.52 -8.14 10.51
N ALA A 36 3.34 -7.56 10.30
CA ALA A 36 2.74 -6.58 11.21
C ALA A 36 2.50 -7.15 12.62
N ALA A 37 2.00 -8.39 12.71
CA ALA A 37 1.79 -9.07 13.98
C ALA A 37 3.12 -9.32 14.71
N MET A 38 4.14 -9.82 14.03
CA MET A 38 5.47 -10.05 14.61
C MET A 38 6.11 -8.74 15.08
N PHE A 39 6.02 -7.69 14.25
CA PHE A 39 6.55 -6.37 14.57
C PHE A 39 5.82 -5.73 15.75
N TRP A 40 4.49 -5.89 15.82
CA TRP A 40 3.69 -5.44 16.94
C TRP A 40 4.13 -6.12 18.25
N VAL A 41 4.29 -7.44 18.24
CA VAL A 41 4.77 -8.20 19.41
C VAL A 41 6.16 -7.73 19.82
N ALA A 42 7.10 -7.60 18.87
CA ALA A 42 8.45 -7.12 19.16
C ALA A 42 8.45 -5.73 19.80
N LEU A 43 7.69 -4.78 19.24
CA LEU A 43 7.57 -3.43 19.82
C LEU A 43 6.91 -3.45 21.21
N SER A 44 5.92 -4.31 21.44
CA SER A 44 5.24 -4.43 22.74
C SER A 44 6.17 -4.96 23.84
N LEU A 45 7.08 -5.86 23.49
CA LEU A 45 8.10 -6.39 24.38
C LEU A 45 9.22 -5.38 24.66
N LEU A 46 9.69 -4.69 23.62
CA LEU A 46 10.76 -3.70 23.74
C LEU A 46 10.31 -2.42 24.43
N TYR A 47 9.04 -2.07 24.26
CA TYR A 47 8.46 -0.83 24.79
C TYR A 47 7.14 -1.10 25.55
N PRO A 48 7.21 -1.71 26.75
CA PRO A 48 6.02 -1.94 27.56
C PRO A 48 5.26 -0.63 27.82
N GLN A 49 3.97 -0.62 27.53
CA GLN A 49 3.13 0.57 27.69
C GLN A 49 2.87 0.83 29.17
N ARG A 50 3.58 1.78 29.76
CA ARG A 50 3.32 2.31 31.10
C ARG A 50 2.61 3.64 31.00
N GLY A 51 1.35 3.69 31.43
CA GLY A 51 0.54 4.92 31.49
C GLY A 51 0.22 5.47 30.09
N GLN A 52 -0.89 5.05 29.50
CA GLN A 52 -1.35 5.65 28.23
C GLN A 52 -1.77 7.08 28.48
N ARG A 53 -1.22 8.00 27.68
CA ARG A 53 -1.72 9.36 27.60
C ARG A 53 -3.08 9.36 26.96
N THR A 54 -4.02 10.02 27.62
CA THR A 54 -5.41 10.14 27.17
C THR A 54 -5.77 11.52 26.67
N ASP A 55 -4.78 12.41 26.49
CA ASP A 55 -5.03 13.75 25.95
C ASP A 55 -5.61 13.67 24.51
N PRO A 56 -6.55 14.55 24.18
CA PRO A 56 -7.29 14.48 22.91
C PRO A 56 -6.39 14.51 21.66
N ALA A 57 -5.28 15.25 21.68
CA ALA A 57 -4.35 15.35 20.55
C ALA A 57 -3.64 14.02 20.28
N THR A 58 -3.14 13.36 21.34
CA THR A 58 -2.52 12.03 21.23
C THR A 58 -3.51 10.99 20.75
N LEU A 59 -4.75 10.99 21.26
CA LEU A 59 -5.80 10.07 20.79
C LEU A 59 -6.15 10.30 19.32
N ALA A 60 -6.25 11.56 18.89
CA ALA A 60 -6.49 11.87 17.49
C ALA A 60 -5.35 11.40 16.58
N ALA A 61 -4.09 11.67 16.94
CA ALA A 61 -2.93 11.21 16.18
C ALA A 61 -2.88 9.68 16.08
N ARG A 62 -3.21 8.97 17.18
CA ARG A 62 -3.28 7.50 17.18
C ARG A 62 -4.35 6.98 16.24
N ARG A 63 -5.58 7.52 16.29
CA ARG A 63 -6.66 7.13 15.36
C ARG A 63 -6.29 7.36 13.90
N TRP A 64 -5.61 8.47 13.62
CA TRP A 64 -5.08 8.73 12.28
C TRP A 64 -4.02 7.71 11.87
N ALA A 65 -3.09 7.37 12.77
CA ALA A 65 -2.07 6.36 12.51
C ALA A 65 -2.68 4.98 12.23
N ASP A 66 -3.65 4.56 13.05
CA ASP A 66 -4.35 3.29 12.88
C ASP A 66 -5.12 3.23 11.55
N ALA A 67 -5.85 4.31 11.20
CA ALA A 67 -6.56 4.40 9.93
C ALA A 67 -5.60 4.36 8.73
N LEU A 68 -4.50 5.11 8.79
CA LEU A 68 -3.50 5.14 7.71
C LEU A 68 -2.72 3.83 7.59
N ALA A 69 -2.50 3.11 8.69
CA ALA A 69 -1.95 1.75 8.62
C ALA A 69 -2.88 0.82 7.80
N GLY A 70 -4.20 0.93 7.98
CA GLY A 70 -5.19 0.24 7.15
C GLY A 70 -5.11 0.65 5.67
N VAL A 71 -4.96 1.95 5.36
CA VAL A 71 -4.80 2.44 3.98
C VAL A 71 -3.49 1.95 3.36
N VAL A 72 -2.38 1.92 4.11
CA VAL A 72 -1.11 1.34 3.66
C VAL A 72 -1.27 -0.14 3.35
N PHE A 73 -1.97 -0.89 4.21
CA PHE A 73 -2.26 -2.29 3.92
C PHE A 73 -3.11 -2.44 2.65
N PHE A 74 -4.13 -1.61 2.46
CA PHE A 74 -4.92 -1.59 1.23
C PHE A 74 -4.06 -1.25 0.00
N MET A 75 -3.10 -0.31 0.13
CA MET A 75 -2.12 0.00 -0.92
C MET A 75 -1.30 -1.23 -1.33
N VAL A 76 -0.89 -2.07 -0.37
CA VAL A 76 -0.20 -3.34 -0.65
C VAL A 76 -1.08 -4.28 -1.47
N LEU A 77 -2.37 -4.40 -1.13
CA LEU A 77 -3.31 -5.25 -1.87
C LEU A 77 -3.53 -4.77 -3.31
N THR A 78 -3.72 -3.45 -3.51
CA THR A 78 -3.83 -2.88 -4.86
C THR A 78 -2.56 -3.09 -5.66
N GLY A 79 -1.37 -3.00 -5.04
CA GLY A 79 -0.08 -3.31 -5.67
C GLY A 79 0.04 -4.78 -6.09
N GLY A 80 -0.49 -5.70 -5.28
CA GLY A 80 -0.59 -7.12 -5.63
C GLY A 80 -1.46 -7.37 -6.87
N LEU A 81 -2.58 -6.64 -7.01
CA LEU A 81 -3.42 -6.69 -8.21
C LEU A 81 -2.69 -6.11 -9.43
N VAL A 82 -2.04 -4.95 -9.30
CA VAL A 82 -1.23 -4.35 -10.38
C VAL A 82 -0.17 -5.32 -10.89
N ALA A 83 0.55 -5.97 -9.98
CA ALA A 83 1.57 -6.97 -10.34
C ALA A 83 0.94 -8.21 -10.99
N GLY A 84 -0.15 -8.73 -10.44
CA GLY A 84 -0.80 -9.96 -10.88
C GLY A 84 -1.34 -9.89 -12.30
N ILE A 85 -1.96 -8.78 -12.70
CA ILE A 85 -2.46 -8.57 -14.08
C ILE A 85 -1.48 -7.80 -14.96
N ARG A 86 -0.26 -7.49 -14.45
CA ARG A 86 0.75 -6.69 -15.15
C ARG A 86 0.25 -5.30 -15.58
N ALA A 87 -0.61 -4.67 -14.78
CA ALA A 87 -1.19 -3.37 -15.09
C ALA A 87 -0.14 -2.25 -15.23
N GLY A 88 1.08 -2.43 -14.69
CA GLY A 88 2.20 -1.50 -14.86
C GLY A 88 2.59 -1.25 -16.31
N PHE A 89 2.26 -2.15 -17.24
CA PHE A 89 2.55 -1.96 -18.68
C PHE A 89 1.48 -1.14 -19.42
N ALA A 90 0.31 -0.89 -18.83
CA ALA A 90 -0.78 -0.19 -19.50
C ALA A 90 -0.48 1.31 -19.74
N TYR A 91 0.08 1.98 -18.70
CA TYR A 91 0.41 3.40 -18.74
C TYR A 91 1.76 3.66 -18.09
N ASN A 92 2.74 4.08 -18.87
CA ASN A 92 4.12 4.29 -18.43
C ASN A 92 4.47 5.78 -18.30
N THR A 93 3.49 6.65 -18.17
CA THR A 93 3.67 8.09 -17.97
C THR A 93 3.26 8.54 -16.57
N PHE A 94 3.89 9.60 -16.07
CA PHE A 94 3.62 10.22 -14.78
C PHE A 94 3.75 11.75 -14.91
N PRO A 95 2.90 12.56 -14.25
CA PRO A 95 1.83 12.18 -13.32
C PRO A 95 0.55 11.67 -13.99
N LEU A 96 0.36 11.99 -15.26
CA LEU A 96 -0.81 11.60 -16.05
C LEU A 96 -0.68 10.18 -16.61
N MET A 97 -1.82 9.58 -16.95
CA MET A 97 -1.92 8.28 -17.62
C MET A 97 -2.13 8.53 -19.13
N ASN A 98 -1.02 8.57 -19.89
CA ASN A 98 -1.00 8.96 -21.33
C ASN A 98 -1.74 10.28 -21.62
N GLY A 99 -1.49 11.30 -20.78
CA GLY A 99 -2.09 12.62 -20.92
C GLY A 99 -3.44 12.80 -20.20
N HIS A 100 -4.03 11.75 -19.65
CA HIS A 100 -5.30 11.78 -18.93
C HIS A 100 -5.10 11.68 -17.42
N LEU A 101 -5.87 12.45 -16.65
CA LEU A 101 -5.94 12.30 -15.19
C LEU A 101 -6.71 11.00 -14.84
N VAL A 102 -7.82 10.76 -15.52
CA VAL A 102 -8.61 9.54 -15.48
C VAL A 102 -8.57 8.92 -16.87
N PRO A 103 -8.03 7.70 -17.04
CA PRO A 103 -7.92 7.08 -18.35
C PRO A 103 -9.30 6.77 -18.94
N PRO A 104 -9.49 6.95 -20.27
CA PRO A 104 -10.78 6.71 -20.90
C PRO A 104 -11.22 5.24 -20.87
N GLU A 105 -10.28 4.32 -20.68
CA GLU A 105 -10.54 2.86 -20.62
C GLU A 105 -10.96 2.38 -19.23
N ILE A 106 -11.17 3.29 -18.28
CA ILE A 106 -11.67 2.94 -16.95
C ILE A 106 -13.11 2.43 -17.05
N LEU A 107 -13.42 1.37 -16.31
CA LEU A 107 -14.76 0.79 -16.17
C LEU A 107 -15.43 0.29 -17.46
N LEU A 108 -14.67 -0.14 -18.46
CA LEU A 108 -15.19 -0.65 -19.74
C LEU A 108 -15.69 -2.10 -19.71
N LEU A 109 -15.34 -2.89 -18.67
CA LEU A 109 -15.71 -4.30 -18.60
C LEU A 109 -17.12 -4.47 -18.01
N GLU A 110 -17.85 -5.44 -18.54
CA GLU A 110 -19.13 -5.89 -17.99
C GLU A 110 -19.00 -7.28 -17.34
N PRO A 111 -19.62 -7.51 -16.18
CA PRO A 111 -20.27 -6.53 -15.30
C PRO A 111 -19.24 -5.58 -14.68
N TRP A 112 -19.67 -4.33 -14.39
CA TRP A 112 -18.82 -3.19 -13.99
C TRP A 112 -17.80 -3.49 -12.87
N TRP A 113 -18.13 -4.34 -11.89
CA TRP A 113 -17.26 -4.69 -10.78
C TRP A 113 -15.99 -5.45 -11.20
N LYS A 114 -15.99 -6.12 -12.39
CA LYS A 114 -14.81 -6.80 -12.92
C LYS A 114 -13.65 -5.86 -13.20
N ASN A 115 -13.94 -4.57 -13.45
CA ASN A 115 -12.90 -3.60 -13.75
C ASN A 115 -11.89 -3.46 -12.60
N PHE A 116 -12.32 -3.54 -11.37
CA PHE A 116 -11.42 -3.43 -10.19
C PHE A 116 -10.42 -4.58 -10.06
N PHE A 117 -10.56 -5.64 -10.84
CA PHE A 117 -9.70 -6.83 -10.75
C PHE A 117 -9.07 -7.27 -12.06
N TYR A 118 -9.66 -6.92 -13.21
CA TYR A 118 -9.27 -7.43 -14.53
C TYR A 118 -8.97 -6.32 -15.53
N ASN A 119 -9.40 -5.09 -15.32
CA ASN A 119 -9.10 -3.98 -16.21
C ASN A 119 -7.79 -3.30 -15.77
N MET A 120 -6.77 -3.39 -16.62
CA MET A 120 -5.44 -2.84 -16.32
C MET A 120 -5.48 -1.33 -16.07
N ALA A 121 -6.33 -0.57 -16.80
CA ALA A 121 -6.49 0.86 -16.63
C ALA A 121 -7.07 1.19 -15.25
N THR A 122 -8.16 0.51 -14.86
CA THR A 122 -8.82 0.72 -13.57
C THR A 122 -7.91 0.32 -12.41
N VAL A 123 -7.32 -0.88 -12.46
CA VAL A 123 -6.44 -1.39 -11.39
C VAL A 123 -5.22 -0.50 -11.18
N GLN A 124 -4.62 0.01 -12.27
CA GLN A 124 -3.49 0.93 -12.16
C GLN A 124 -3.93 2.30 -11.63
N PHE A 125 -5.08 2.79 -12.08
CA PHE A 125 -5.66 4.06 -11.61
C PHE A 125 -5.97 4.01 -10.11
N ASP A 126 -6.62 2.93 -9.64
CA ASP A 126 -6.96 2.74 -8.22
C ASP A 126 -5.70 2.72 -7.34
N HIS A 127 -4.66 2.01 -7.78
CA HIS A 127 -3.39 1.99 -7.07
C HIS A 127 -2.76 3.39 -6.97
N ARG A 128 -2.76 4.17 -8.07
CA ARG A 128 -2.27 5.56 -8.06
C ARG A 128 -3.14 6.47 -7.18
N ALA A 129 -4.47 6.29 -7.19
CA ALA A 129 -5.37 7.08 -6.34
C ALA A 129 -5.09 6.87 -4.85
N VAL A 130 -4.86 5.61 -4.43
CA VAL A 130 -4.44 5.31 -3.05
C VAL A 130 -3.06 5.89 -2.75
N ALA A 131 -2.11 5.85 -3.69
CA ALA A 131 -0.80 6.49 -3.53
C ALA A 131 -0.92 8.00 -3.32
N TRP A 132 -1.76 8.69 -4.09
CA TRP A 132 -2.05 10.12 -3.90
C TRP A 132 -2.70 10.40 -2.54
N LEU A 133 -3.66 9.58 -2.13
CA LEU A 133 -4.27 9.70 -0.80
C LEU A 133 -3.19 9.63 0.30
N LEU A 134 -2.29 8.66 0.23
CA LEU A 134 -1.19 8.50 1.20
C LEU A 134 -0.19 9.66 1.12
N ALA A 135 0.11 10.15 -0.09
CA ALA A 135 1.03 11.28 -0.31
C ALA A 135 0.57 12.56 0.40
N PHE A 136 -0.74 12.75 0.57
CA PHE A 136 -1.31 13.90 1.30
C PHE A 136 -1.57 13.56 2.78
N ALA A 137 -2.05 12.38 3.09
CA ALA A 137 -2.49 12.03 4.44
C ALA A 137 -1.34 11.75 5.42
N LEU A 138 -0.24 11.16 4.97
CA LEU A 138 0.92 10.88 5.83
C LEU A 138 1.67 12.14 6.30
N PRO A 139 1.88 13.18 5.47
CA PRO A 139 2.38 14.47 5.95
C PRO A 139 1.48 15.13 7.02
N ILE A 140 0.15 14.97 6.91
CA ILE A 140 -0.78 15.45 7.92
C ILE A 140 -0.59 14.71 9.24
N LEU A 141 -0.42 13.39 9.21
CA LEU A 141 -0.10 12.61 10.41
C LEU A 141 1.22 13.07 11.04
N TRP A 142 2.27 13.21 10.23
CA TRP A 142 3.56 13.72 10.69
C TRP A 142 3.41 15.07 11.38
N TRP A 143 2.71 16.01 10.77
CA TRP A 143 2.46 17.34 11.33
C TRP A 143 1.69 17.28 12.64
N LYS A 144 0.66 16.41 12.75
CA LYS A 144 -0.07 16.20 14.00
C LYS A 144 0.84 15.68 15.11
N VAL A 145 1.69 14.69 14.82
CA VAL A 145 2.65 14.14 15.80
C VAL A 145 3.69 15.19 16.20
N ALA A 146 4.20 15.99 15.26
CA ALA A 146 5.17 17.05 15.53
C ALA A 146 4.64 18.14 16.47
N ARG A 147 3.33 18.38 16.47
CA ARG A 147 2.65 19.36 17.33
C ARG A 147 2.27 18.86 18.72
N ILE A 148 2.53 17.61 19.05
CA ILE A 148 2.33 17.08 20.39
C ILE A 148 3.58 17.34 21.21
N ASP A 149 3.56 18.37 22.08
CA ASP A 149 4.74 18.83 22.86
C ASP A 149 5.40 17.69 23.62
N ALA A 150 4.61 16.82 24.21
CA ALA A 150 5.09 15.71 25.00
C ALA A 150 5.08 14.37 24.24
N ALA A 151 5.11 14.38 22.90
CA ALA A 151 5.29 13.16 22.13
C ALA A 151 6.66 12.53 22.45
N PRO A 152 6.70 11.20 22.70
CA PRO A 152 7.97 10.52 22.95
C PRO A 152 8.86 10.59 21.70
N ALA A 153 10.19 10.68 21.91
CA ALA A 153 11.16 10.79 20.82
C ALA A 153 10.95 9.70 19.74
N ARG A 154 10.62 8.47 20.15
CA ARG A 154 10.33 7.35 19.21
C ARG A 154 9.15 7.63 18.28
N ALA A 155 8.10 8.32 18.75
CA ALA A 155 6.95 8.67 17.90
C ALA A 155 7.34 9.73 16.87
N ARG A 156 8.14 10.73 17.26
CA ARG A 156 8.67 11.75 16.36
C ARG A 156 9.60 11.14 15.31
N TRP A 157 10.56 10.32 15.72
CA TRP A 157 11.45 9.61 14.80
C TRP A 157 10.68 8.67 13.86
N GLY A 158 9.69 7.93 14.39
CA GLY A 158 8.81 7.09 13.56
C GLY A 158 8.06 7.90 12.51
N ALA A 159 7.56 9.08 12.85
CA ALA A 159 6.88 9.96 11.90
C ALA A 159 7.84 10.52 10.82
N HIS A 160 9.09 10.87 11.17
CA HIS A 160 10.10 11.28 10.19
C HIS A 160 10.49 10.14 9.25
N LEU A 161 10.73 8.94 9.79
CA LEU A 161 11.03 7.76 8.97
C LEU A 161 9.88 7.40 8.03
N LEU A 162 8.64 7.53 8.49
CA LEU A 162 7.46 7.29 7.67
C LEU A 162 7.41 8.23 6.45
N LEU A 163 7.70 9.53 6.64
CA LEU A 163 7.79 10.49 5.52
C LEU A 163 8.95 10.18 4.57
N ALA A 164 10.12 9.84 5.11
CA ALA A 164 11.26 9.48 4.30
C ALA A 164 10.98 8.25 3.45
N MET A 165 10.37 7.21 4.05
CA MET A 165 9.97 6.00 3.33
C MET A 165 8.86 6.25 2.32
N LEU A 166 7.91 7.14 2.61
CA LEU A 166 6.90 7.57 1.63
C LEU A 166 7.56 8.16 0.39
N ALA A 167 8.51 9.10 0.58
CA ALA A 167 9.23 9.72 -0.53
C ALA A 167 10.01 8.69 -1.36
N VAL A 168 10.69 7.76 -0.69
CA VAL A 168 11.40 6.66 -1.36
C VAL A 168 10.43 5.77 -2.15
N GLN A 169 9.30 5.38 -1.57
CA GLN A 169 8.31 4.52 -2.24
C GLN A 169 7.68 5.19 -3.45
N ILE A 170 7.35 6.49 -3.34
CA ILE A 170 6.84 7.26 -4.49
C ILE A 170 7.90 7.33 -5.59
N ALA A 171 9.15 7.64 -5.25
CA ALA A 171 10.23 7.72 -6.23
C ALA A 171 10.47 6.37 -6.93
N LEU A 172 10.53 5.27 -6.16
CA LEU A 172 10.68 3.92 -6.72
C LEU A 172 9.49 3.54 -7.60
N GLY A 173 8.26 3.85 -7.18
CA GLY A 173 7.07 3.59 -7.98
C GLY A 173 7.07 4.33 -9.31
N ILE A 174 7.45 5.63 -9.32
CA ILE A 174 7.57 6.43 -10.53
C ILE A 174 8.69 5.87 -11.44
N LEU A 175 9.86 5.59 -10.87
CA LEU A 175 11.00 5.05 -11.63
C LEU A 175 10.64 3.70 -12.27
N THR A 176 10.05 2.78 -11.51
CA THR A 176 9.60 1.48 -12.03
C THR A 176 8.63 1.66 -13.20
N LEU A 177 7.70 2.60 -13.07
CA LEU A 177 6.70 2.86 -14.10
C LEU A 177 7.32 3.44 -15.37
N VAL A 178 8.13 4.50 -15.24
CA VAL A 178 8.73 5.24 -16.38
C VAL A 178 9.75 4.38 -17.13
N HIS A 179 10.45 3.47 -16.44
CA HIS A 179 11.37 2.51 -17.06
C HIS A 179 10.66 1.24 -17.59
N VAL A 180 9.34 1.29 -17.76
CA VAL A 180 8.54 0.19 -18.33
C VAL A 180 8.69 -1.11 -17.53
N VAL A 181 8.61 -0.99 -16.19
CA VAL A 181 8.64 -2.15 -15.28
C VAL A 181 9.85 -3.07 -15.55
N PRO A 182 11.10 -2.58 -15.37
CA PRO A 182 12.27 -3.43 -15.54
C PRO A 182 12.23 -4.58 -14.53
N LEU A 183 12.49 -5.78 -15.01
CA LEU A 183 12.57 -7.01 -14.21
C LEU A 183 13.95 -7.11 -13.55
#